data_2943074c595ee711676d609a16f3c8d4
#
_entry.id   2943074c595ee711676d609a16f3c8d4
#
_cell.length_a   1.000
_cell.length_b   1.000
_cell.length_c   1.000
_cell.angle_alpha   90.00
_cell.angle_beta   90.00
_cell.angle_gamma   90.00
#
_symmetry.space_group_name_H-M   'P 1'
#
loop_
_entity.id
_entity.type
_entity.pdbx_description
1 polymer ?
#
loop_
_entity_poly.entity_id
_entity_poly.type
_entity_poly.pdbx_seq_one_letter_code
_entity_poly.pdbx_strand_id
1 'polypeptide(L)'
;MPRYICKLNDMYFEWSTIVDAPITYGLSLDEYKKYYKEEYGKISFEHELPERLERVEKTGTSAINSTLDDIISYNRAGLNESCLDINDLIKFLKNR
;
A
#
# COMPACT_ATOMS: atom_id res chain seq x y z
N MET A 1 12.86 -4.52 1.85
CA MET A 1 12.43 -3.12 2.03
C MET A 1 11.23 -3.07 2.96
N PRO A 2 11.18 -2.15 3.90
CA PRO A 2 10.07 -2.09 4.85
C PRO A 2 8.83 -1.39 4.26
N ARG A 3 8.47 -1.76 3.05
CA ARG A 3 7.31 -1.19 2.35
C ARG A 3 6.53 -2.28 1.65
N TYR A 4 5.21 -2.21 1.79
CA TYR A 4 4.29 -3.13 1.13
C TYR A 4 3.44 -2.38 0.12
N ILE A 5 3.04 -3.09 -0.94
CA ILE A 5 1.99 -2.62 -1.84
C ILE A 5 0.67 -3.11 -1.24
N CYS A 6 -0.31 -2.22 -1.12
CA CYS A 6 -1.63 -2.59 -0.62
C CYS A 6 -2.72 -2.17 -1.61
N LYS A 7 -3.85 -2.88 -1.58
CA LYS A 7 -5.03 -2.57 -2.39
C LYS A 7 -6.27 -2.55 -1.51
N LEU A 8 -7.01 -1.46 -1.58
CA LEU A 8 -8.27 -1.30 -0.84
C LEU A 8 -9.26 -0.53 -1.72
N ASN A 9 -10.44 -1.11 -1.97
CA ASN A 9 -11.49 -0.49 -2.82
C ASN A 9 -10.95 -0.03 -4.18
N ASP A 10 -10.19 -0.90 -4.85
CA ASP A 10 -9.57 -0.65 -6.15
C ASP A 10 -8.53 0.49 -6.15
N MET A 11 -8.13 0.96 -4.98
CA MET A 11 -7.03 1.90 -4.84
C MET A 11 -5.76 1.16 -4.45
N TYR A 12 -4.66 1.46 -5.11
CA TYR A 12 -3.34 0.93 -4.77
C TYR A 12 -2.56 1.99 -4.01
N PHE A 13 -1.87 1.59 -2.96
CA PHE A 13 -1.06 2.51 -2.17
C PHE A 13 0.14 1.79 -1.57
N GLU A 14 1.13 2.57 -1.15
CA GLU A 14 2.33 2.03 -0.54
C GLU A 14 2.26 2.21 0.98
N TRP A 15 2.58 1.13 1.69
CA TRP A 15 2.55 1.08 3.15
C TRP A 15 3.96 1.02 3.70
N SER A 16 4.28 1.89 4.67
CA SER A 16 5.56 1.85 5.36
C SER A 16 5.43 1.07 6.67
N THR A 17 6.27 0.06 6.86
CA THR A 17 6.31 -0.69 8.11
C THR A 17 7.05 0.05 9.21
N ILE A 18 7.76 1.11 8.87
CA ILE A 18 8.46 1.95 9.84
C ILE A 18 7.47 2.81 10.61
N VAL A 19 6.52 3.42 9.90
CA VAL A 19 5.53 4.31 10.53
C VAL A 19 4.15 3.66 10.66
N ASP A 20 3.97 2.44 10.16
CA ASP A 20 2.71 1.69 10.18
C ASP A 20 1.55 2.48 9.58
N ALA A 21 1.79 3.09 8.43
CA ALA A 21 0.83 3.95 7.76
C ALA A 21 1.06 4.00 6.25
N PRO A 22 0.03 4.36 5.45
CA PRO A 22 0.23 4.61 4.02
C PRO A 22 1.13 5.82 3.81
N ILE A 23 2.02 5.74 2.84
CA ILE A 23 2.89 6.86 2.45
C ILE A 23 2.49 7.47 1.11
N THR A 24 1.50 6.89 0.43
CA THR A 24 0.87 7.48 -0.75
C THR A 24 -0.63 7.54 -0.53
N TYR A 25 -1.31 8.40 -1.30
CA TYR A 25 -2.75 8.34 -1.41
C TYR A 25 -3.16 7.14 -2.29
N GLY A 26 -4.45 6.88 -2.40
CA GLY A 26 -4.95 5.82 -3.26
C GLY A 26 -4.73 6.16 -4.73
N LEU A 27 -4.16 5.24 -5.48
CA LEU A 27 -3.82 5.40 -6.89
C LEU A 27 -4.52 4.32 -7.71
N SER A 28 -4.82 4.61 -8.97
CA SER A 28 -5.22 3.56 -9.90
C SER A 28 -4.03 2.64 -10.17
N LEU A 29 -4.28 1.48 -10.78
CA LEU A 29 -3.19 0.55 -11.11
C LEU A 29 -2.16 1.21 -12.02
N ASP A 30 -2.60 1.94 -13.05
CA ASP A 30 -1.69 2.61 -13.97
C ASP A 30 -0.88 3.71 -13.29
N GLU A 31 -1.52 4.49 -12.43
CA GLU A 31 -0.85 5.52 -11.64
C GLU A 31 0.18 4.89 -10.68
N TYR A 32 -0.18 3.77 -10.05
CA TYR A 32 0.74 3.08 -9.14
C TYR A 32 1.95 2.51 -9.89
N LYS A 33 1.74 1.94 -11.06
CA LYS A 33 2.83 1.42 -11.88
C LYS A 33 3.81 2.52 -12.27
N LYS A 34 3.29 3.68 -12.64
CA LYS A 34 4.12 4.84 -12.96
C LYS A 34 4.92 5.30 -11.74
N TYR A 35 4.26 5.43 -10.59
CA TYR A 35 4.90 5.79 -9.34
C TYR A 35 6.02 4.80 -8.98
N TYR A 36 5.76 3.51 -9.09
CA TYR A 36 6.73 2.48 -8.76
C TYR A 36 7.96 2.56 -9.65
N LYS A 37 7.76 2.76 -10.93
CA LYS A 37 8.86 2.88 -11.88
C LYS A 37 9.74 4.09 -11.58
N GLU A 38 9.12 5.23 -11.25
CA GLU A 38 9.85 6.46 -10.90
C GLU A 38 10.60 6.31 -9.58
N GLU A 39 10.02 5.62 -8.61
CA GLU A 39 10.57 5.49 -7.27
C GLU A 39 11.65 4.43 -7.17
N TYR A 40 11.48 3.29 -7.83
CA TYR A 40 12.36 2.12 -7.70
C TYR A 40 13.15 1.78 -8.95
N GLY A 41 12.87 2.43 -10.06
CA GLY A 41 13.58 2.23 -11.31
C GLY A 41 13.01 1.13 -12.19
N LYS A 42 13.48 1.11 -13.43
CA LYS A 42 12.96 0.22 -14.49
C LYS A 42 13.18 -1.26 -14.18
N ILE A 43 14.33 -1.61 -13.61
CA ILE A 43 14.68 -3.01 -13.35
C ILE A 43 13.73 -3.61 -12.32
N SER A 44 13.51 -2.93 -11.20
CA SER A 44 12.54 -3.36 -10.19
C SER A 44 11.13 -3.39 -10.74
N PHE A 45 10.77 -2.42 -11.58
CA PHE A 45 9.46 -2.37 -12.22
C PHE A 45 9.21 -3.61 -13.08
N GLU A 46 10.19 -4.05 -13.85
CA GLU A 46 10.03 -5.19 -14.76
C GLU A 46 10.15 -6.54 -14.06
N HIS A 47 10.99 -6.66 -13.05
CA HIS A 47 11.32 -7.95 -12.42
C HIS A 47 10.63 -8.22 -11.08
N GLU A 48 10.40 -7.20 -10.28
CA GLU A 48 9.83 -7.39 -8.94
C GLU A 48 8.33 -7.08 -8.88
N LEU A 49 7.88 -6.05 -9.58
CA LEU A 49 6.50 -5.60 -9.46
C LEU A 49 5.46 -6.66 -9.86
N PRO A 50 5.64 -7.43 -10.95
CA PRO A 50 4.64 -8.44 -11.31
C PRO A 50 4.36 -9.46 -10.20
N GLU A 51 5.38 -9.96 -9.53
CA GLU A 51 5.23 -10.91 -8.43
C GLU A 51 4.55 -10.26 -7.22
N ARG A 52 4.92 -9.03 -6.92
CA ARG A 52 4.31 -8.29 -5.81
C ARG A 52 2.83 -8.02 -6.07
N LEU A 53 2.48 -7.62 -7.28
CA LEU A 53 1.07 -7.39 -7.66
C LEU A 53 0.27 -8.69 -7.64
N GLU A 54 0.86 -9.82 -7.98
CA GLU A 54 0.17 -11.10 -7.87
C GLU A 54 -0.24 -11.38 -6.43
N ARG A 55 0.65 -11.13 -5.46
CA ARG A 55 0.31 -11.29 -4.04
C ARG A 55 -0.77 -10.29 -3.62
N VAL A 56 -0.72 -9.06 -4.11
CA VAL A 56 -1.73 -8.04 -3.82
C VAL A 56 -3.12 -8.49 -4.26
N GLU A 57 -3.22 -9.11 -5.44
CA GLU A 57 -4.51 -9.61 -5.92
C GLU A 57 -5.07 -10.76 -5.08
N LYS A 58 -4.19 -11.53 -4.43
CA LYS A 58 -4.60 -12.66 -3.59
C LYS A 58 -4.99 -12.25 -2.18
N THR A 59 -4.24 -11.35 -1.56
CA THR A 59 -4.40 -11.02 -0.13
C THR A 59 -4.62 -9.54 0.16
N GLY A 60 -4.61 -8.69 -0.86
CA GLY A 60 -4.71 -7.25 -0.69
C GLY A 60 -3.39 -6.56 -0.36
N THR A 61 -2.31 -7.31 -0.20
CA THR A 61 -1.00 -6.75 0.12
C THR A 61 0.12 -7.61 -0.47
N SER A 62 1.26 -7.00 -0.73
CA SER A 62 2.44 -7.71 -1.18
C SER A 62 3.20 -8.39 -0.03
N ALA A 63 2.79 -8.21 1.21
CA ALA A 63 3.39 -8.88 2.36
C ALA A 63 3.21 -10.40 2.24
N ILE A 64 4.26 -11.16 2.54
CA ILE A 64 4.25 -12.61 2.34
C ILE A 64 3.41 -13.32 3.40
N ASN A 65 3.53 -12.90 4.66
CA ASN A 65 2.91 -13.58 5.80
C ASN A 65 1.77 -12.79 6.46
N SER A 66 1.21 -11.81 5.76
CA SER A 66 0.15 -10.97 6.31
C SER A 66 -0.94 -10.73 5.26
N THR A 67 -2.13 -10.40 5.73
CA THR A 67 -3.21 -9.95 4.86
C THR A 67 -3.38 -8.44 5.00
N LEU A 68 -4.18 -7.84 4.10
CA LEU A 68 -4.49 -6.41 4.20
C LEU A 68 -5.17 -6.08 5.54
N ASP A 69 -6.08 -6.93 6.00
CA ASP A 69 -6.77 -6.72 7.27
C ASP A 69 -5.79 -6.69 8.44
N ASP A 70 -4.80 -7.59 8.44
CA ASP A 70 -3.76 -7.61 9.47
C ASP A 70 -2.98 -6.30 9.49
N ILE A 71 -2.58 -5.82 8.32
CA ILE A 71 -1.79 -4.59 8.21
C ILE A 71 -2.60 -3.38 8.68
N ILE A 72 -3.85 -3.26 8.24
CA ILE A 72 -4.71 -2.15 8.60
C ILE A 72 -4.99 -2.14 10.11
N SER A 73 -5.15 -3.30 10.72
CA SER A 73 -5.46 -3.41 12.15
C SER A 73 -4.41 -2.75 13.06
N TYR A 74 -3.18 -2.67 12.59
CA TYR A 74 -2.07 -2.11 13.37
C TYR A 74 -1.59 -0.76 12.85
N ASN A 75 -2.39 -0.05 12.04
CA ASN A 75 -1.97 1.24 11.51
C ASN A 75 -1.83 2.29 12.61
N ARG A 76 -0.92 3.23 12.40
CA ARG A 76 -0.71 4.40 13.26
C ARG A 76 -0.84 5.68 12.44
N ALA A 77 -1.77 5.68 11.50
CA ALA A 77 -1.98 6.79 10.57
C ALA A 77 -2.79 7.94 11.16
N GLY A 78 -3.39 7.72 12.33
CA GLY A 78 -4.20 8.75 12.99
C GLY A 78 -3.37 9.78 13.74
N LEU A 79 -4.07 10.75 14.32
CA LEU A 79 -3.44 11.81 15.10
C LEU A 79 -2.70 11.19 16.31
N ASN A 80 -1.48 11.66 16.57
CA ASN A 80 -0.59 11.14 17.62
C ASN A 80 -0.31 9.65 17.49
N GLU A 81 -0.18 9.18 16.23
CA GLU A 81 0.10 7.78 15.90
C GLU A 81 -1.00 6.82 16.38
N SER A 82 -2.23 7.30 16.52
CA SER A 82 -3.35 6.44 16.84
C SER A 82 -3.81 5.62 15.64
N CYS A 83 -4.52 4.53 15.89
CA CYS A 83 -5.07 3.70 14.82
C CYS A 83 -6.30 4.36 14.19
N LEU A 84 -6.30 4.49 12.86
CA LEU A 84 -7.49 4.91 12.12
C LEU A 84 -8.38 3.69 11.86
N ASP A 85 -9.70 3.88 11.90
CA ASP A 85 -10.60 2.84 11.44
C ASP A 85 -10.59 2.78 9.90
N ILE A 86 -11.20 1.74 9.33
CA ILE A 86 -11.15 1.52 7.89
C ILE A 86 -11.82 2.65 7.10
N ASN A 87 -12.89 3.25 7.63
CA ASN A 87 -13.58 4.34 6.96
C ASN A 87 -12.72 5.60 6.89
N ASP A 88 -12.04 5.93 7.96
CA ASP A 88 -11.13 7.07 7.99
C ASP A 88 -9.90 6.84 7.10
N LEU A 89 -9.40 5.61 7.06
CA LEU A 89 -8.30 5.25 6.18
C LEU A 89 -8.70 5.42 4.69
N ILE A 90 -9.90 4.98 4.33
CA ILE A 90 -10.43 5.17 2.98
C ILE A 90 -10.53 6.64 2.63
N LYS A 91 -11.02 7.47 3.55
CA LYS A 91 -11.09 8.92 3.33
C LYS A 91 -9.70 9.52 3.09
N PHE A 92 -8.70 9.08 3.86
CA PHE A 92 -7.33 9.52 3.65
C PHE A 92 -6.84 9.18 2.25
N LEU A 93 -7.08 7.95 1.80
CA LEU A 93 -6.63 7.48 0.50
C LEU A 93 -7.31 8.20 -0.67
N LYS A 94 -8.56 8.64 -0.48
CA LYS A 94 -9.31 9.39 -1.50
C LYS A 94 -8.99 10.88 -1.54
N ASN A 95 -8.36 11.40 -0.52
CA ASN A 95 -8.08 12.84 -0.37
C ASN A 95 -6.78 13.23 -1.06
N ARG A 96 -6.80 13.17 -2.39
CA ARG A 96 -5.64 13.48 -3.24
C ARG A 96 -5.51 14.96 -3.52
#